data_455be4f375824b1e316eccda5c73ed56
#
_entry.id   455be4f375824b1e316eccda5c73ed56
#
_cell.length_a   1.000
_cell.length_b   1.000
_cell.length_c   1.000
_cell.angle_alpha   90.00
_cell.angle_beta   90.00
_cell.angle_gamma   90.00
#
_symmetry.space_group_name_H-M   'P 1'
#
loop_
_entity.id
_entity.type
_entity.pdbx_description
1 polymer ?
#
loop_
_entity_poly.entity_id
_entity_poly.type
_entity_poly.pdbx_seq_one_letter_code
_entity_poly.pdbx_strand_id
1 'polypeptide(L)'
;MTHSTSNNQWQADTYDHKLDFVSKMGGDVLSLLQPQPGERVLDIGCGTADLTAKIAAAGAVTVGIDLSPEMIARGSDKYPHLNLSAQNAYTYRAAQPFDAVFSNAALHWMKDAHAVAVTVASALRDGGRFVAEFGGYRNVAALVSATERTLTAHGYDPQGRNPWYFPTIGQYAAVLEEHGFLVTLAQHFERPTPLHGESGVRDWLDMMADDFFYDVSAEHKAAIYQAVEDQLRPEHYRQGQSIADYRRLRVCAVKQAD
;
A
#
# COMPACT_ATOMS: atom_id res chain seq x y z
N MET A 1 -8.17 -9.71 20.23
CA MET A 1 -7.92 -8.33 19.78
C MET A 1 -8.53 -8.21 18.40
N THR A 2 -9.54 -7.37 18.23
CA THR A 2 -10.18 -7.17 16.94
C THR A 2 -9.21 -6.35 16.07
N HIS A 3 -8.71 -6.95 14.99
CA HIS A 3 -7.95 -6.22 13.99
C HIS A 3 -8.86 -5.12 13.42
N SER A 4 -8.53 -3.86 13.69
CA SER A 4 -9.21 -2.71 13.06
C SER A 4 -8.89 -2.77 11.57
N THR A 5 -9.85 -3.23 10.77
CA THR A 5 -9.81 -3.05 9.32
C THR A 5 -10.08 -1.58 9.05
N SER A 6 -9.23 -0.94 8.22
CA SER A 6 -9.50 0.40 7.69
C SER A 6 -10.92 0.44 7.10
N ASN A 7 -11.68 1.48 7.43
CA ASN A 7 -13.03 1.69 6.87
C ASN A 7 -12.98 2.25 5.44
N ASN A 8 -11.80 2.41 4.86
CA ASN A 8 -11.61 2.98 3.55
C ASN A 8 -12.31 2.12 2.48
N GLN A 9 -13.39 2.63 1.91
CA GLN A 9 -14.12 1.98 0.81
C GLN A 9 -13.41 2.34 -0.51
N TRP A 10 -12.68 1.38 -1.06
CA TRP A 10 -11.99 1.53 -2.33
C TRP A 10 -12.98 1.59 -3.48
N GLN A 11 -13.01 2.73 -4.20
CA GLN A 11 -13.76 2.88 -5.43
C GLN A 11 -12.84 2.54 -6.61
N ALA A 12 -12.98 1.34 -7.16
CA ALA A 12 -12.07 0.78 -8.17
C ALA A 12 -11.93 1.65 -9.43
N ASP A 13 -13.02 2.26 -9.92
CA ASP A 13 -12.98 3.15 -11.08
C ASP A 13 -12.21 4.44 -10.81
N THR A 14 -12.38 5.02 -9.63
CA THR A 14 -11.64 6.22 -9.21
C THR A 14 -10.17 5.90 -9.00
N TYR A 15 -9.87 4.72 -8.46
CA TYR A 15 -8.51 4.23 -8.26
C TYR A 15 -7.74 4.11 -9.59
N ASP A 16 -8.31 3.44 -10.58
CA ASP A 16 -7.66 3.24 -11.88
C ASP A 16 -7.37 4.56 -12.62
N HIS A 17 -8.25 5.58 -12.47
CA HIS A 17 -8.07 6.86 -13.16
C HIS A 17 -7.18 7.87 -12.43
N LYS A 18 -7.29 7.96 -11.09
CA LYS A 18 -6.59 8.99 -10.30
C LYS A 18 -5.29 8.49 -9.67
N LEU A 19 -5.12 7.18 -9.51
CA LEU A 19 -3.97 6.54 -8.88
C LEU A 19 -3.16 5.64 -9.83
N ASP A 20 -3.30 5.84 -11.14
CA ASP A 20 -2.56 5.09 -12.17
C ASP A 20 -1.03 5.16 -11.99
N PHE A 21 -0.55 6.21 -11.30
CA PHE A 21 0.86 6.34 -10.94
C PHE A 21 1.36 5.20 -10.01
N VAL A 22 0.48 4.57 -9.21
CA VAL A 22 0.85 3.46 -8.32
C VAL A 22 1.32 2.26 -9.14
N SER A 23 0.58 1.88 -10.17
CA SER A 23 0.96 0.78 -11.05
C SER A 23 2.09 1.14 -12.02
N LYS A 24 2.17 2.41 -12.46
CA LYS A 24 3.26 2.90 -13.32
C LYS A 24 4.59 2.93 -12.58
N MET A 25 4.61 3.38 -11.31
CA MET A 25 5.81 3.41 -10.47
C MET A 25 6.20 2.04 -9.90
N GLY A 26 5.31 1.04 -9.94
CA GLY A 26 5.60 -0.34 -9.53
C GLY A 26 6.58 -1.09 -10.45
N GLY A 27 6.91 -0.53 -11.62
CA GLY A 27 7.88 -1.15 -12.55
C GLY A 27 9.25 -1.40 -11.94
N ASP A 28 9.74 -0.49 -11.10
CA ASP A 28 11.05 -0.62 -10.45
C ASP A 28 11.09 -1.77 -9.44
N VAL A 29 10.01 -1.98 -8.69
CA VAL A 29 9.95 -3.08 -7.71
C VAL A 29 9.77 -4.44 -8.40
N LEU A 30 9.13 -4.50 -9.57
CA LEU A 30 9.08 -5.70 -10.40
C LEU A 30 10.47 -6.12 -10.89
N SER A 31 11.37 -5.17 -11.16
CA SER A 31 12.74 -5.47 -11.55
C SER A 31 13.54 -6.16 -10.44
N LEU A 32 13.15 -5.95 -9.17
CA LEU A 32 13.73 -6.65 -8.02
C LEU A 32 13.11 -8.04 -7.82
N LEU A 33 11.81 -8.19 -8.14
CA LEU A 33 11.15 -9.49 -8.09
C LEU A 33 11.76 -10.46 -9.09
N GLN A 34 12.09 -10.00 -10.32
CA GLN A 34 12.67 -10.81 -11.41
C GLN A 34 11.89 -12.12 -11.63
N PRO A 35 10.58 -12.06 -11.92
CA PRO A 35 9.78 -13.27 -12.07
C PRO A 35 10.31 -14.13 -13.23
N GLN A 36 10.41 -15.45 -13.02
CA GLN A 36 10.88 -16.39 -14.02
C GLN A 36 9.72 -17.22 -14.58
N PRO A 37 9.82 -17.69 -15.84
CA PRO A 37 8.84 -18.60 -16.40
C PRO A 37 8.66 -19.86 -15.53
N GLY A 38 7.39 -20.19 -15.24
CA GLY A 38 7.01 -21.33 -14.42
C GLY A 38 7.06 -21.12 -12.91
N GLU A 39 7.66 -20.03 -12.41
CA GLU A 39 7.60 -19.70 -10.98
C GLU A 39 6.19 -19.43 -10.50
N ARG A 40 5.86 -19.85 -9.30
CA ARG A 40 4.62 -19.52 -8.61
C ARG A 40 4.81 -18.24 -7.80
N VAL A 41 4.03 -17.20 -8.10
CA VAL A 41 4.14 -15.90 -7.44
C VAL A 41 2.80 -15.50 -6.81
N LEU A 42 2.81 -15.17 -5.51
CA LEU A 42 1.68 -14.59 -4.79
C LEU A 42 1.82 -13.07 -4.77
N ASP A 43 0.78 -12.35 -5.21
CA ASP A 43 0.68 -10.89 -5.12
C ASP A 43 -0.31 -10.52 -4.00
N ILE A 44 0.21 -9.94 -2.89
CA ILE A 44 -0.58 -9.54 -1.72
C ILE A 44 -0.99 -8.07 -1.83
N GLY A 45 -2.30 -7.80 -1.80
CA GLY A 45 -2.86 -6.48 -2.05
C GLY A 45 -2.77 -6.13 -3.53
N CYS A 46 -3.19 -7.04 -4.39
CA CYS A 46 -3.05 -6.94 -5.85
C CYS A 46 -3.92 -5.84 -6.48
N GLY A 47 -4.90 -5.30 -5.75
CA GLY A 47 -5.84 -4.31 -6.25
C GLY A 47 -6.55 -4.77 -7.52
N THR A 48 -6.53 -3.95 -8.57
CA THR A 48 -7.10 -4.28 -9.90
C THR A 48 -6.16 -5.13 -10.78
N ALA A 49 -5.12 -5.74 -10.19
CA ALA A 49 -4.23 -6.74 -10.76
C ALA A 49 -3.30 -6.29 -11.91
N ASP A 50 -3.03 -5.00 -12.06
CA ASP A 50 -2.16 -4.50 -13.14
C ASP A 50 -0.70 -5.02 -13.02
N LEU A 51 -0.16 -5.11 -11.80
CA LEU A 51 1.17 -5.66 -11.56
C LEU A 51 1.16 -7.19 -11.61
N THR A 52 0.11 -7.84 -11.10
CA THR A 52 -0.10 -9.28 -11.23
C THR A 52 -0.08 -9.72 -12.71
N ALA A 53 -0.75 -8.95 -13.58
CA ALA A 53 -0.75 -9.21 -15.02
C ALA A 53 0.65 -9.09 -15.64
N LYS A 54 1.46 -8.11 -15.21
CA LYS A 54 2.85 -7.97 -15.66
C LYS A 54 3.73 -9.12 -15.20
N ILE A 55 3.52 -9.62 -13.98
CA ILE A 55 4.23 -10.82 -13.45
C ILE A 55 3.84 -12.05 -14.26
N ALA A 56 2.55 -12.23 -14.55
CA ALA A 56 2.07 -13.33 -15.40
C ALA A 56 2.62 -13.25 -16.84
N ALA A 57 2.70 -12.03 -17.40
CA ALA A 57 3.27 -11.83 -18.73
C ALA A 57 4.77 -12.19 -18.83
N ALA A 58 5.50 -12.20 -17.72
CA ALA A 58 6.86 -12.73 -17.64
C ALA A 58 6.93 -14.27 -17.60
N GLY A 59 5.78 -14.96 -17.66
CA GLY A 59 5.67 -16.41 -17.68
C GLY A 59 5.47 -17.07 -16.31
N ALA A 60 5.32 -16.29 -15.25
CA ALA A 60 5.04 -16.83 -13.91
C ALA A 60 3.57 -17.28 -13.76
N VAL A 61 3.33 -18.26 -12.90
CA VAL A 61 2.00 -18.69 -12.46
C VAL A 61 1.59 -17.82 -11.27
N THR A 62 0.69 -16.88 -11.48
CA THR A 62 0.35 -15.88 -10.47
C THR A 62 -0.95 -16.21 -9.72
N VAL A 63 -0.97 -15.85 -8.44
CA VAL A 63 -2.17 -15.74 -7.61
C VAL A 63 -2.19 -14.34 -7.02
N GLY A 64 -3.29 -13.59 -7.23
CA GLY A 64 -3.48 -12.28 -6.63
C GLY A 64 -4.53 -12.32 -5.53
N ILE A 65 -4.24 -11.72 -4.38
CA ILE A 65 -5.21 -11.56 -3.29
C ILE A 65 -5.34 -10.09 -2.89
N ASP A 66 -6.56 -9.67 -2.62
CA ASP A 66 -6.88 -8.36 -2.06
C ASP A 66 -8.03 -8.50 -1.06
N LEU A 67 -8.11 -7.59 -0.09
CA LEU A 67 -9.22 -7.60 0.86
C LEU A 67 -10.54 -7.12 0.24
N SER A 68 -10.48 -6.24 -0.78
CA SER A 68 -11.63 -5.65 -1.45
C SER A 68 -12.21 -6.56 -2.53
N PRO A 69 -13.46 -7.06 -2.36
CA PRO A 69 -14.15 -7.80 -3.43
C PRO A 69 -14.35 -6.96 -4.70
N GLU A 70 -14.51 -5.63 -4.56
CA GLU A 70 -14.69 -4.71 -5.69
C GLU A 70 -13.42 -4.62 -6.54
N MET A 71 -12.25 -4.50 -5.90
CA MET A 71 -10.96 -4.52 -6.60
C MET A 71 -10.75 -5.84 -7.34
N ILE A 72 -11.07 -6.97 -6.69
CA ILE A 72 -10.96 -8.30 -7.31
C ILE A 72 -11.92 -8.45 -8.50
N ALA A 73 -13.16 -8.01 -8.37
CA ALA A 73 -14.11 -8.05 -9.47
C ALA A 73 -13.58 -7.25 -10.68
N ARG A 74 -13.13 -6.02 -10.44
CA ARG A 74 -12.53 -5.17 -11.49
C ARG A 74 -11.29 -5.78 -12.12
N GLY A 75 -10.39 -6.36 -11.30
CA GLY A 75 -9.20 -7.07 -11.79
C GLY A 75 -9.56 -8.28 -12.65
N SER A 76 -10.59 -9.05 -12.25
CA SER A 76 -11.07 -10.20 -13.01
C SER A 76 -11.70 -9.82 -14.34
N ASP A 77 -12.40 -8.70 -14.41
CA ASP A 77 -12.94 -8.15 -15.65
C ASP A 77 -11.82 -7.71 -16.61
N LYS A 78 -10.77 -7.04 -16.08
CA LYS A 78 -9.60 -6.60 -16.86
C LYS A 78 -8.74 -7.78 -17.33
N TYR A 79 -8.57 -8.78 -16.48
CA TYR A 79 -7.64 -9.90 -16.69
C TYR A 79 -8.29 -11.26 -16.36
N PRO A 80 -9.26 -11.73 -17.17
CA PRO A 80 -10.06 -12.93 -16.87
C PRO A 80 -9.26 -14.24 -16.81
N HIS A 81 -8.01 -14.22 -17.25
CA HIS A 81 -7.11 -15.37 -17.21
C HIS A 81 -6.29 -15.46 -15.90
N LEU A 82 -6.34 -14.44 -15.04
CA LEU A 82 -5.61 -14.43 -13.77
C LEU A 82 -6.40 -15.11 -12.66
N ASN A 83 -5.69 -15.75 -11.74
CA ASN A 83 -6.27 -16.31 -10.53
C ASN A 83 -6.30 -15.23 -9.42
N LEU A 84 -7.44 -14.56 -9.26
CA LEU A 84 -7.66 -13.50 -8.31
C LEU A 84 -8.73 -13.90 -7.29
N SER A 85 -8.55 -13.53 -6.01
CA SER A 85 -9.54 -13.83 -4.98
C SER A 85 -9.55 -12.79 -3.86
N ALA A 86 -10.77 -12.50 -3.34
CA ALA A 86 -10.93 -11.65 -2.18
C ALA A 86 -10.52 -12.42 -0.92
N GLN A 87 -9.38 -12.06 -0.33
CA GLN A 87 -8.77 -12.75 0.81
C GLN A 87 -8.12 -11.76 1.77
N ASN A 88 -8.14 -12.12 3.05
CA ASN A 88 -7.45 -11.36 4.08
C ASN A 88 -5.98 -11.82 4.20
N ALA A 89 -5.04 -10.90 3.99
CA ALA A 89 -3.61 -11.16 4.07
C ALA A 89 -3.14 -11.68 5.45
N TYR A 90 -3.86 -11.38 6.53
CA TYR A 90 -3.50 -11.88 7.88
C TYR A 90 -3.80 -13.37 8.06
N THR A 91 -4.78 -13.90 7.34
CA THR A 91 -5.29 -15.26 7.53
C THR A 91 -5.17 -16.14 6.30
N TYR A 92 -4.66 -15.62 5.20
CA TYR A 92 -4.45 -16.38 3.97
C TYR A 92 -3.55 -17.59 4.23
N ARG A 93 -3.89 -18.72 3.64
CA ARG A 93 -3.11 -19.96 3.68
C ARG A 93 -2.99 -20.52 2.27
N ALA A 94 -1.77 -20.65 1.80
CA ALA A 94 -1.46 -21.21 0.49
C ALA A 94 -1.68 -22.73 0.48
N ALA A 95 -2.39 -23.23 -0.53
CA ALA A 95 -2.56 -24.69 -0.71
C ALA A 95 -1.25 -25.37 -1.18
N GLN A 96 -0.38 -24.62 -1.84
CA GLN A 96 0.93 -25.03 -2.31
C GLN A 96 1.91 -23.87 -2.14
N PRO A 97 3.18 -24.13 -1.81
CA PRO A 97 4.16 -23.07 -1.61
C PRO A 97 4.43 -22.27 -2.90
N PHE A 98 4.78 -21.02 -2.71
CA PHE A 98 5.19 -20.10 -3.75
C PHE A 98 6.73 -19.96 -3.79
N ASP A 99 7.28 -19.68 -4.98
CA ASP A 99 8.68 -19.33 -5.18
C ASP A 99 8.96 -17.88 -4.77
N ALA A 100 7.97 -17.02 -4.94
CA ALA A 100 8.06 -15.63 -4.54
C ALA A 100 6.72 -15.10 -4.01
N VAL A 101 6.80 -14.14 -3.08
CA VAL A 101 5.69 -13.27 -2.66
C VAL A 101 6.05 -11.84 -3.04
N PHE A 102 5.09 -11.15 -3.61
CA PHE A 102 5.19 -9.76 -4.04
C PHE A 102 4.13 -8.92 -3.35
N SER A 103 4.42 -7.66 -3.08
CA SER A 103 3.43 -6.69 -2.65
C SER A 103 3.86 -5.27 -3.02
N ASN A 104 2.98 -4.50 -3.64
CA ASN A 104 3.25 -3.10 -3.94
C ASN A 104 2.14 -2.19 -3.44
N ALA A 105 2.50 -1.14 -2.70
CA ALA A 105 1.62 -0.10 -2.18
C ALA A 105 0.44 -0.60 -1.31
N ALA A 106 0.54 -1.79 -0.71
CA ALA A 106 -0.53 -2.40 0.09
C ALA A 106 -0.18 -2.55 1.58
N LEU A 107 1.06 -2.92 1.93
CA LEU A 107 1.40 -3.33 3.30
C LEU A 107 1.24 -2.24 4.36
N HIS A 108 1.31 -0.98 3.99
CA HIS A 108 1.08 0.12 4.93
C HIS A 108 -0.37 0.24 5.40
N TRP A 109 -1.33 -0.43 4.75
CA TRP A 109 -2.71 -0.58 5.22
C TRP A 109 -2.89 -1.71 6.23
N MET A 110 -1.84 -2.51 6.43
CA MET A 110 -1.84 -3.71 7.28
C MET A 110 -1.04 -3.44 8.55
N LYS A 111 -1.73 -2.96 9.61
CA LYS A 111 -1.09 -2.51 10.87
C LYS A 111 -0.41 -3.63 11.64
N ASP A 112 -0.88 -4.88 11.51
CA ASP A 112 -0.24 -6.06 12.11
C ASP A 112 0.78 -6.66 11.14
N ALA A 113 1.98 -6.07 11.12
CA ALA A 113 3.06 -6.50 10.25
C ALA A 113 3.55 -7.92 10.60
N HIS A 114 3.47 -8.35 11.87
CA HIS A 114 3.82 -9.70 12.29
C HIS A 114 2.86 -10.74 11.70
N ALA A 115 1.55 -10.51 11.73
CA ALA A 115 0.57 -11.41 11.11
C ALA A 115 0.77 -11.52 9.59
N VAL A 116 1.15 -10.44 8.92
CA VAL A 116 1.51 -10.48 7.49
C VAL A 116 2.78 -11.28 7.28
N ALA A 117 3.84 -11.05 8.08
CA ALA A 117 5.10 -11.80 7.98
C ALA A 117 4.90 -13.31 8.17
N VAL A 118 4.06 -13.72 9.13
CA VAL A 118 3.65 -15.14 9.31
C VAL A 118 3.00 -15.69 8.04
N THR A 119 2.09 -14.94 7.44
CA THR A 119 1.42 -15.36 6.19
C THR A 119 2.42 -15.50 5.05
N VAL A 120 3.32 -14.53 4.87
CA VAL A 120 4.36 -14.56 3.82
C VAL A 120 5.31 -15.74 4.03
N ALA A 121 5.77 -15.97 5.28
CA ALA A 121 6.64 -17.09 5.62
C ALA A 121 5.98 -18.45 5.34
N SER A 122 4.70 -18.61 5.73
CA SER A 122 3.95 -19.84 5.50
C SER A 122 3.61 -20.10 4.03
N ALA A 123 3.51 -19.06 3.23
CA ALA A 123 3.20 -19.15 1.81
C ALA A 123 4.43 -19.48 0.95
N LEU A 124 5.64 -19.12 1.40
CA LEU A 124 6.88 -19.34 0.66
C LEU A 124 7.47 -20.72 0.94
N ARG A 125 8.07 -21.33 -0.10
CA ARG A 125 9.03 -22.43 0.11
C ARG A 125 10.32 -21.90 0.75
N ASP A 126 11.13 -22.79 1.29
CA ASP A 126 12.47 -22.44 1.76
C ASP A 126 13.33 -21.94 0.59
N GLY A 127 14.11 -20.90 0.84
CA GLY A 127 14.83 -20.17 -0.20
C GLY A 127 13.94 -19.31 -1.12
N GLY A 128 12.62 -19.26 -0.90
CA GLY A 128 11.70 -18.38 -1.60
C GLY A 128 11.91 -16.92 -1.22
N ARG A 129 11.62 -16.00 -2.16
CA ARG A 129 11.87 -14.56 -1.96
C ARG A 129 10.60 -13.77 -1.69
N PHE A 130 10.73 -12.78 -0.82
CA PHE A 130 9.73 -11.77 -0.58
C PHE A 130 10.23 -10.42 -1.08
N VAL A 131 9.45 -9.74 -1.93
CA VAL A 131 9.77 -8.43 -2.49
C VAL A 131 8.58 -7.49 -2.30
N ALA A 132 8.80 -6.38 -1.62
CA ALA A 132 7.73 -5.42 -1.38
C ALA A 132 8.19 -3.96 -1.45
N GLU A 133 7.25 -3.08 -1.84
CA GLU A 133 7.40 -1.63 -1.73
C GLU A 133 6.11 -1.03 -1.18
N PHE A 134 6.22 -0.18 -0.15
CA PHE A 134 5.08 0.46 0.49
C PHE A 134 5.48 1.77 1.18
N GLY A 135 4.54 2.47 1.82
CA GLY A 135 4.83 3.68 2.57
C GLY A 135 5.76 3.39 3.75
N GLY A 136 6.92 4.06 3.79
CA GLY A 136 7.88 3.95 4.88
C GLY A 136 7.78 5.09 5.88
N TYR A 137 8.71 5.17 6.81
CA TYR A 137 8.75 6.20 7.85
C TYR A 137 8.59 7.61 7.29
N ARG A 138 7.69 8.37 7.89
CA ARG A 138 7.31 9.74 7.46
C ARG A 138 6.73 9.82 6.03
N ASN A 139 6.19 8.73 5.49
CA ASN A 139 5.43 8.82 4.24
C ASN A 139 4.25 9.77 4.41
N VAL A 140 4.07 10.72 3.49
CA VAL A 140 3.03 11.76 3.48
C VAL A 140 2.91 12.53 4.80
N ALA A 141 4.04 12.74 5.49
CA ALA A 141 4.06 13.32 6.83
C ALA A 141 3.53 14.76 6.86
N ALA A 142 3.75 15.54 5.82
CA ALA A 142 3.20 16.89 5.71
C ALA A 142 1.67 16.88 5.64
N LEU A 143 1.09 16.01 4.80
CA LEU A 143 -0.36 15.83 4.68
C LEU A 143 -0.97 15.34 6.00
N VAL A 144 -0.40 14.30 6.61
CA VAL A 144 -0.87 13.77 7.89
C VAL A 144 -0.83 14.84 8.98
N SER A 145 0.31 15.52 9.16
CA SER A 145 0.46 16.52 10.20
C SER A 145 -0.46 17.74 10.01
N ALA A 146 -0.67 18.17 8.76
CA ALA A 146 -1.60 19.27 8.47
C ALA A 146 -3.04 18.84 8.80
N THR A 147 -3.44 17.60 8.44
CA THR A 147 -4.77 17.05 8.74
C THR A 147 -4.99 16.94 10.24
N GLU A 148 -4.05 16.38 11.00
CA GLU A 148 -4.14 16.22 12.46
C GLU A 148 -4.24 17.58 13.18
N ARG A 149 -3.40 18.54 12.81
CA ARG A 149 -3.48 19.91 13.38
C ARG A 149 -4.82 20.58 13.11
N THR A 150 -5.32 20.42 11.89
CA THR A 150 -6.59 21.07 11.49
C THR A 150 -7.78 20.40 12.16
N LEU A 151 -7.80 19.07 12.28
CA LEU A 151 -8.81 18.35 13.06
C LEU A 151 -8.85 18.87 14.50
N THR A 152 -7.68 18.97 15.15
CA THR A 152 -7.57 19.50 16.51
C THR A 152 -8.12 20.93 16.62
N ALA A 153 -7.80 21.79 15.66
CA ALA A 153 -8.30 23.18 15.64
C ALA A 153 -9.83 23.26 15.50
N HIS A 154 -10.48 22.25 14.91
CA HIS A 154 -11.92 22.12 14.78
C HIS A 154 -12.58 21.29 15.90
N GLY A 155 -11.83 20.95 16.96
CA GLY A 155 -12.35 20.24 18.14
C GLY A 155 -12.43 18.70 18.00
N TYR A 156 -11.83 18.12 16.97
CA TYR A 156 -11.75 16.68 16.79
C TYR A 156 -10.42 16.12 17.31
N ASP A 157 -10.47 15.00 18.03
CA ASP A 157 -9.26 14.28 18.45
C ASP A 157 -8.67 13.50 17.27
N PRO A 158 -7.44 13.77 16.82
CA PRO A 158 -6.80 13.05 15.72
C PRO A 158 -6.25 11.69 16.16
N GLN A 159 -6.17 11.39 17.45
CA GLN A 159 -5.57 10.16 17.96
C GLN A 159 -6.30 8.92 17.44
N GLY A 160 -5.55 7.97 16.89
CA GLY A 160 -6.10 6.70 16.41
C GLY A 160 -6.75 6.75 15.02
N ARG A 161 -6.90 7.94 14.42
CA ARG A 161 -7.51 8.11 13.09
C ARG A 161 -6.59 7.73 11.94
N ASN A 162 -5.26 7.76 12.13
CA ASN A 162 -4.30 7.38 11.11
C ASN A 162 -4.43 5.88 10.77
N PRO A 163 -4.82 5.52 9.53
CA PRO A 163 -5.03 4.13 9.15
C PRO A 163 -3.74 3.37 8.83
N TRP A 164 -2.61 4.07 8.69
CA TRP A 164 -1.40 3.49 8.11
C TRP A 164 -0.38 3.05 9.15
N TYR A 165 0.46 2.11 8.71
CA TYR A 165 1.69 1.68 9.34
C TYR A 165 2.88 2.08 8.44
N PHE A 166 3.69 3.03 8.90
CA PHE A 166 4.86 3.55 8.20
C PHE A 166 6.14 3.27 8.99
N PRO A 167 6.71 2.06 8.89
CA PRO A 167 7.89 1.68 9.66
C PRO A 167 9.18 2.30 9.11
N THR A 168 10.20 2.37 9.98
CA THR A 168 11.60 2.53 9.57
C THR A 168 12.14 1.23 8.97
N ILE A 169 13.30 1.30 8.30
CA ILE A 169 14.01 0.10 7.81
C ILE A 169 14.24 -0.90 8.96
N GLY A 170 14.78 -0.42 10.09
CA GLY A 170 15.11 -1.29 11.22
C GLY A 170 13.89 -1.98 11.82
N GLN A 171 12.77 -1.26 11.97
CA GLN A 171 11.53 -1.85 12.49
C GLN A 171 10.99 -2.95 11.58
N TYR A 172 10.94 -2.72 10.27
CA TYR A 172 10.38 -3.73 9.36
C TYR A 172 11.32 -4.91 9.12
N ALA A 173 12.65 -4.64 9.06
CA ALA A 173 13.64 -5.71 8.96
C ALA A 173 13.59 -6.65 10.19
N ALA A 174 13.47 -6.10 11.40
CA ALA A 174 13.33 -6.90 12.61
C ALA A 174 12.10 -7.81 12.56
N VAL A 175 10.95 -7.29 12.11
CA VAL A 175 9.73 -8.11 11.92
C VAL A 175 9.99 -9.27 10.97
N LEU A 176 10.66 -9.04 9.84
CA LEU A 176 10.96 -10.10 8.88
C LEU A 176 11.93 -11.14 9.47
N GLU A 177 13.00 -10.70 10.12
CA GLU A 177 14.02 -11.58 10.72
C GLU A 177 13.45 -12.45 11.85
N GLU A 178 12.54 -11.92 12.69
CA GLU A 178 11.82 -12.68 13.70
C GLU A 178 10.94 -13.80 13.11
N HIS A 179 10.60 -13.71 11.83
CA HIS A 179 9.80 -14.71 11.12
C HIS A 179 10.59 -15.54 10.10
N GLY A 180 11.92 -15.68 10.31
CA GLY A 180 12.76 -16.58 9.54
C GLY A 180 13.21 -16.06 8.18
N PHE A 181 13.24 -14.74 7.99
CA PHE A 181 13.76 -14.15 6.77
C PHE A 181 15.17 -13.60 6.95
N LEU A 182 15.99 -13.72 5.91
CA LEU A 182 17.20 -12.93 5.73
C LEU A 182 16.85 -11.71 4.86
N VAL A 183 16.92 -10.50 5.41
CA VAL A 183 16.73 -9.28 4.63
C VAL A 183 17.98 -8.99 3.81
N THR A 184 17.86 -9.06 2.48
CA THR A 184 18.98 -8.89 1.54
C THR A 184 19.05 -7.49 0.96
N LEU A 185 17.95 -6.74 0.98
CA LEU A 185 17.87 -5.33 0.60
C LEU A 185 16.82 -4.62 1.43
N ALA A 186 17.16 -3.44 1.94
CA ALA A 186 16.20 -2.52 2.50
C ALA A 186 16.59 -1.09 2.11
N GLN A 187 15.67 -0.35 1.49
CA GLN A 187 15.89 1.00 1.02
C GLN A 187 14.71 1.90 1.40
N HIS A 188 15.03 3.04 2.01
CA HIS A 188 14.05 4.10 2.27
C HIS A 188 14.42 5.32 1.42
N PHE A 189 13.46 5.85 0.65
CA PHE A 189 13.71 6.94 -0.29
C PHE A 189 12.50 7.85 -0.47
N GLU A 190 12.76 9.09 -0.87
CA GLU A 190 11.72 10.05 -1.20
C GLU A 190 11.18 9.81 -2.61
N ARG A 191 9.86 9.97 -2.74
CA ARG A 191 9.15 9.90 -4.02
C ARG A 191 8.11 11.03 -4.09
N PRO A 192 8.54 12.29 -4.17
CA PRO A 192 7.59 13.39 -4.31
C PRO A 192 6.67 13.15 -5.50
N THR A 193 5.36 13.19 -5.27
CA THR A 193 4.37 12.81 -6.27
C THR A 193 3.42 13.98 -6.51
N PRO A 194 3.30 14.47 -7.75
CA PRO A 194 2.31 15.47 -8.09
C PRO A 194 0.89 14.96 -7.87
N LEU A 195 0.05 15.79 -7.26
CA LEU A 195 -1.38 15.56 -7.12
C LEU A 195 -2.10 16.31 -8.26
N HIS A 196 -2.89 15.59 -9.03
CA HIS A 196 -3.47 16.12 -10.27
C HIS A 196 -4.60 17.12 -10.01
N GLY A 197 -4.58 18.22 -10.77
CA GLY A 197 -5.64 19.24 -10.77
C GLY A 197 -5.58 20.20 -9.58
N GLU A 198 -6.49 21.18 -9.60
CA GLU A 198 -6.63 22.20 -8.54
C GLU A 198 -7.14 21.59 -7.22
N SER A 199 -7.93 20.51 -7.31
CA SER A 199 -8.46 19.75 -6.17
C SER A 199 -7.54 18.64 -5.65
N GLY A 200 -6.30 18.55 -6.12
CA GLY A 200 -5.43 17.41 -5.88
C GLY A 200 -5.27 16.97 -4.41
N VAL A 201 -5.17 17.93 -3.47
CA VAL A 201 -5.11 17.61 -2.03
C VAL A 201 -6.46 17.09 -1.53
N ARG A 202 -7.58 17.69 -1.94
CA ARG A 202 -8.94 17.26 -1.54
C ARG A 202 -9.24 15.86 -2.06
N ASP A 203 -8.97 15.63 -3.34
CA ASP A 203 -9.13 14.32 -3.96
C ASP A 203 -8.28 13.25 -3.25
N TRP A 204 -7.07 13.62 -2.85
CA TRP A 204 -6.19 12.74 -2.08
C TRP A 204 -6.76 12.43 -0.69
N LEU A 205 -7.26 13.44 0.03
CA LEU A 205 -7.87 13.27 1.36
C LEU A 205 -9.11 12.39 1.28
N ASP A 206 -9.97 12.59 0.27
CA ASP A 206 -11.16 11.75 0.07
C ASP A 206 -10.82 10.29 -0.26
N MET A 207 -9.78 10.05 -1.06
CA MET A 207 -9.44 8.69 -1.48
C MET A 207 -8.59 7.91 -0.49
N MET A 208 -7.68 8.60 0.21
CA MET A 208 -6.66 7.95 1.02
C MET A 208 -6.86 8.13 2.53
N ALA A 209 -7.50 9.21 2.95
CA ALA A 209 -7.52 9.65 4.34
C ALA A 209 -8.94 9.70 4.95
N ASP A 210 -9.91 9.01 4.36
CA ASP A 210 -11.31 9.08 4.82
C ASP A 210 -11.48 8.63 6.28
N ASP A 211 -10.65 7.70 6.75
CA ASP A 211 -10.60 7.29 8.16
C ASP A 211 -10.34 8.43 9.15
N PHE A 212 -9.71 9.54 8.72
CA PHE A 212 -9.55 10.71 9.56
C PHE A 212 -10.87 11.46 9.81
N PHE A 213 -11.89 11.23 8.98
CA PHE A 213 -13.10 12.07 8.90
C PHE A 213 -14.40 11.33 9.23
N TYR A 214 -14.36 10.12 9.80
CA TYR A 214 -15.52 9.22 10.00
C TYR A 214 -16.68 9.86 10.81
N ASP A 215 -16.41 10.85 11.67
CA ASP A 215 -17.39 11.54 12.51
C ASP A 215 -17.43 13.07 12.25
N VAL A 216 -16.73 13.53 11.20
CA VAL A 216 -16.64 14.95 10.86
C VAL A 216 -17.83 15.36 9.98
N SER A 217 -18.52 16.44 10.36
CA SER A 217 -19.62 16.97 9.54
C SER A 217 -19.14 17.44 8.16
N ALA A 218 -20.02 17.42 7.16
CA ALA A 218 -19.68 17.87 5.80
C ALA A 218 -19.16 19.31 5.75
N GLU A 219 -19.74 20.20 6.59
CA GLU A 219 -19.32 21.60 6.71
C GLU A 219 -17.89 21.70 7.26
N HIS A 220 -17.60 21.01 8.37
CA HIS A 220 -16.27 20.99 8.95
C HIS A 220 -15.25 20.29 8.01
N LYS A 221 -15.65 19.21 7.34
CA LYS A 221 -14.78 18.51 6.36
C LYS A 221 -14.31 19.46 5.26
N ALA A 222 -15.22 20.28 4.70
CA ALA A 222 -14.87 21.27 3.68
C ALA A 222 -13.90 22.36 4.22
N ALA A 223 -14.14 22.86 5.44
CA ALA A 223 -13.28 23.85 6.09
C ALA A 223 -11.89 23.28 6.41
N ILE A 224 -11.84 22.02 6.91
CA ILE A 224 -10.60 21.32 7.21
C ILE A 224 -9.79 21.11 5.93
N TYR A 225 -10.40 20.68 4.84
CA TYR A 225 -9.73 20.48 3.55
C TYR A 225 -9.09 21.77 3.06
N GLN A 226 -9.81 22.89 3.11
CA GLN A 226 -9.27 24.21 2.74
C GLN A 226 -8.07 24.58 3.62
N ALA A 227 -8.18 24.41 4.94
CA ALA A 227 -7.10 24.73 5.85
C ALA A 227 -5.86 23.82 5.67
N VAL A 228 -6.05 22.55 5.31
CA VAL A 228 -4.94 21.63 4.96
C VAL A 228 -4.24 22.11 3.68
N GLU A 229 -5.01 22.46 2.64
CA GLU A 229 -4.45 23.02 1.39
C GLU A 229 -3.62 24.29 1.67
N ASP A 230 -4.17 25.22 2.45
CA ASP A 230 -3.51 26.49 2.77
C ASP A 230 -2.20 26.27 3.56
N GLN A 231 -2.18 25.32 4.48
CA GLN A 231 -0.97 24.94 5.24
C GLN A 231 0.11 24.30 4.36
N LEU A 232 -0.28 23.50 3.36
CA LEU A 232 0.66 22.80 2.50
C LEU A 232 1.20 23.69 1.37
N ARG A 233 0.42 24.68 0.93
CA ARG A 233 0.75 25.51 -0.23
C ARG A 233 2.15 26.13 -0.21
N PRO A 234 2.69 26.72 0.89
CA PRO A 234 3.99 27.37 0.89
C PRO A 234 5.16 26.43 0.50
N GLU A 235 5.11 25.17 0.92
CA GLU A 235 6.22 24.22 0.74
C GLU A 235 5.94 23.14 -0.29
N HIS A 236 4.65 22.81 -0.50
CA HIS A 236 4.22 21.66 -1.29
C HIS A 236 3.46 22.03 -2.57
N TYR A 237 3.39 23.32 -2.93
CA TYR A 237 2.79 23.75 -4.20
C TYR A 237 3.86 24.29 -5.14
N ARG A 238 4.04 23.62 -6.29
CA ARG A 238 5.06 23.96 -7.29
C ARG A 238 4.50 23.78 -8.71
N GLN A 239 4.81 24.70 -9.60
CA GLN A 239 4.45 24.62 -11.01
C GLN A 239 2.94 24.37 -11.25
N GLY A 240 2.08 24.98 -10.43
CA GLY A 240 0.63 24.90 -10.62
C GLY A 240 -0.04 23.66 -10.00
N GLN A 241 0.69 22.85 -9.22
CA GLN A 241 0.13 21.62 -8.60
C GLN A 241 0.71 21.36 -7.22
N SER A 242 -0.05 20.67 -6.38
CA SER A 242 0.42 20.20 -5.08
C SER A 242 1.29 18.97 -5.24
N ILE A 243 2.34 18.86 -4.40
CA ILE A 243 3.27 17.73 -4.38
C ILE A 243 3.12 17.01 -3.04
N ALA A 244 2.68 15.76 -3.07
CA ALA A 244 2.65 14.91 -1.88
C ALA A 244 4.05 14.38 -1.56
N ASP A 245 4.43 14.43 -0.28
CA ASP A 245 5.73 14.02 0.24
C ASP A 245 5.81 12.51 0.49
N TYR A 246 5.54 11.70 -0.54
CA TYR A 246 5.66 10.27 -0.43
C TYR A 246 7.08 9.83 -0.10
N ARG A 247 7.18 8.86 0.82
CA ARG A 247 8.41 8.16 1.17
C ARG A 247 8.15 6.66 1.14
N ARG A 248 9.00 5.94 0.43
CA ARG A 248 8.83 4.51 0.24
C ARG A 248 9.86 3.72 1.01
N LEU A 249 9.43 2.60 1.55
CA LEU A 249 10.26 1.52 2.04
C LEU A 249 10.16 0.37 1.03
N ARG A 250 11.31 -0.07 0.53
CA ARG A 250 11.47 -1.19 -0.39
C ARG A 250 12.30 -2.26 0.29
N VAL A 251 11.87 -3.51 0.23
CA VAL A 251 12.56 -4.63 0.85
C VAL A 251 12.61 -5.83 -0.09
N CYS A 252 13.75 -6.55 -0.03
CA CYS A 252 13.89 -7.91 -0.53
C CYS A 252 14.38 -8.79 0.62
N ALA A 253 13.74 -9.93 0.80
CA ALA A 253 14.12 -10.90 1.82
C ALA A 253 13.99 -12.33 1.28
N VAL A 254 14.77 -13.25 1.84
CA VAL A 254 14.76 -14.68 1.48
C VAL A 254 14.38 -15.47 2.72
N LYS A 255 13.38 -16.34 2.57
CA LYS A 255 13.02 -17.27 3.64
C LYS A 255 14.15 -18.25 3.88
N GLN A 256 14.61 -18.31 5.12
CA GLN A 256 15.63 -19.28 5.54
C GLN A 256 15.01 -20.68 5.67
N ALA A 257 15.80 -21.70 5.44
CA ALA A 257 15.45 -23.07 5.82
C ALA A 257 15.53 -23.20 7.35
N ASP A 258 14.59 -23.94 7.94
CA ASP A 258 14.62 -24.30 9.35
C ASP A 258 15.80 -25.25 9.67
#